data_76d8d63f505c41aee3e72cf5e3a6752a
#
_entry.id   76d8d63f505c41aee3e72cf5e3a6752a
#
_cell.length_a   1.000
_cell.length_b   1.000
_cell.length_c   1.000
_cell.angle_alpha   90.00
_cell.angle_beta   90.00
_cell.angle_gamma   90.00
#
_symmetry.space_group_name_H-M   'P 1'
#
loop_
_entity.id
_entity.type
_entity.pdbx_description
1 polymer ?
#
loop_
_entity_poly.entity_id
_entity_poly.type
_entity_poly.pdbx_seq_one_letter_code
_entity_poly.pdbx_strand_id
1 'polypeptide(L)'
;MALVPVDLPAPDALRGRWAAFAAICAARGWGRSCHADGPRWHFDDGGGNWADLVHVGDGRAVLLGHDHEYSDTYYAEAAAYFGEPETDLLAGAPEWWAPPVRAAATPESWVGFAYGFDGAQWWRAPYELDDGFASVGLPALDDARYRDLAAAFTDDAPDRVAVPDAAAFDALAAAGPDVSPDLLRRVVGPTWDAEAGAAAARRFRI
;
A
#
# COMPACT_ATOMS: atom_id res chain seq x y z
N MET A 1 -0.52 -22.85 -16.09
CA MET A 1 -1.74 -22.08 -16.45
C MET A 1 -1.30 -20.69 -16.89
N ALA A 2 -2.09 -20.00 -17.73
CA ALA A 2 -1.72 -18.63 -18.14
C ALA A 2 -2.11 -17.66 -17.04
N LEU A 3 -1.24 -16.66 -16.78
CA LEU A 3 -1.53 -15.55 -15.86
C LEU A 3 -2.66 -14.67 -16.41
N VAL A 4 -3.38 -14.03 -15.53
CA VAL A 4 -4.48 -13.11 -15.84
C VAL A 4 -3.98 -11.68 -15.71
N PRO A 5 -4.19 -10.79 -16.69
CA PRO A 5 -3.80 -9.39 -16.59
C PRO A 5 -4.67 -8.68 -15.54
N VAL A 6 -4.05 -7.74 -14.81
CA VAL A 6 -4.72 -6.89 -13.81
C VAL A 6 -4.53 -5.43 -14.23
N ASP A 7 -5.62 -4.66 -14.20
CA ASP A 7 -5.59 -3.23 -14.54
C ASP A 7 -5.27 -2.41 -13.30
N LEU A 8 -4.00 -2.09 -13.11
CA LEU A 8 -3.48 -1.28 -12.00
C LEU A 8 -2.45 -0.28 -12.51
N PRO A 9 -2.32 0.88 -11.84
CA PRO A 9 -1.25 1.82 -12.12
C PRO A 9 0.13 1.18 -11.93
N ALA A 10 1.10 1.54 -12.77
CA ALA A 10 2.48 1.10 -12.59
C ALA A 10 3.03 1.54 -11.21
N PRO A 11 4.01 0.83 -10.63
CA PRO A 11 4.58 1.15 -9.31
C PRO A 11 4.99 2.61 -9.15
N ASP A 12 5.59 3.21 -10.17
CA ASP A 12 5.99 4.62 -10.15
C ASP A 12 4.82 5.60 -10.04
N ALA A 13 3.66 5.26 -10.62
CA ALA A 13 2.44 6.05 -10.51
C ALA A 13 1.78 5.98 -9.13
N LEU A 14 2.07 4.94 -8.35
CA LEU A 14 1.59 4.80 -6.96
C LEU A 14 2.44 5.61 -5.98
N ARG A 15 3.72 5.86 -6.30
CA ARG A 15 4.73 6.40 -5.39
C ARG A 15 4.32 7.71 -4.74
N GLY A 16 3.83 8.67 -5.51
CA GLY A 16 3.52 10.01 -5.01
C GLY A 16 2.47 10.00 -3.91
N ARG A 17 1.35 9.34 -4.15
CA ARG A 17 0.25 9.22 -3.17
C ARG A 17 0.65 8.38 -1.96
N TRP A 18 1.40 7.28 -2.18
CA TRP A 18 1.87 6.43 -1.08
C TRP A 18 2.81 7.18 -0.15
N ALA A 19 3.81 7.87 -0.70
CA ALA A 19 4.74 8.70 0.06
C ALA A 19 4.04 9.84 0.82
N ALA A 20 3.07 10.51 0.18
CA ALA A 20 2.30 11.57 0.80
C ALA A 20 1.43 11.06 1.96
N PHE A 21 0.79 9.90 1.80
CA PHE A 21 0.01 9.28 2.88
C PHE A 21 0.91 8.83 4.04
N ALA A 22 2.08 8.25 3.73
CA ALA A 22 3.09 7.90 4.73
C ALA A 22 3.58 9.12 5.52
N ALA A 23 3.71 10.28 4.85
CA ALA A 23 4.05 11.53 5.54
C ALA A 23 2.98 11.95 6.54
N ILE A 24 1.70 11.85 6.19
CA ILE A 24 0.57 12.15 7.08
C ILE A 24 0.58 11.19 8.28
N CYS A 25 0.68 9.88 8.03
CA CYS A 25 0.73 8.87 9.08
C CYS A 25 1.89 9.11 10.05
N ALA A 26 3.09 9.36 9.54
CA ALA A 26 4.27 9.59 10.38
C ALA A 26 4.17 10.89 11.17
N ALA A 27 3.65 11.97 10.59
CA ALA A 27 3.42 13.22 11.30
C ALA A 27 2.43 13.07 12.47
N ARG A 28 1.43 12.18 12.32
CA ARG A 28 0.46 11.84 13.36
C ARG A 28 1.04 10.91 14.44
N GLY A 29 2.20 10.30 14.23
CA GLY A 29 2.79 9.28 15.10
C GLY A 29 2.38 7.84 14.75
N TRP A 30 1.71 7.62 13.62
CA TRP A 30 1.27 6.32 13.10
C TRP A 30 2.16 5.81 11.95
N GLY A 31 3.45 6.11 12.02
CA GLY A 31 4.40 5.78 10.96
C GLY A 31 4.59 4.27 10.69
N ARG A 32 3.97 3.39 11.49
CA ARG A 32 3.95 1.95 11.20
C ARG A 32 2.85 1.57 10.20
N SER A 33 1.75 2.31 10.16
CA SER A 33 0.60 2.01 9.29
C SER A 33 0.90 2.29 7.82
N CYS A 34 1.82 3.20 7.52
CA CYS A 34 2.23 3.46 6.14
C CYS A 34 3.70 3.89 6.11
N HIS A 35 4.56 3.12 5.45
CA HIS A 35 5.99 3.41 5.42
C HIS A 35 6.70 2.71 4.25
N ALA A 36 7.95 3.10 4.01
CA ALA A 36 8.88 2.37 3.15
C ALA A 36 10.08 1.88 3.97
N ASP A 37 10.48 0.63 3.73
CA ASP A 37 11.69 0.03 4.26
C ASP A 37 12.48 -0.65 3.11
N GLY A 38 13.51 0.05 2.66
CA GLY A 38 14.26 -0.35 1.46
C GLY A 38 13.32 -0.53 0.25
N PRO A 39 13.31 -1.69 -0.40
CA PRO A 39 12.51 -1.94 -1.59
C PRO A 39 11.01 -2.19 -1.30
N ARG A 40 10.60 -2.26 -0.03
CA ARG A 40 9.22 -2.55 0.38
C ARG A 40 8.49 -1.29 0.79
N TRP A 41 7.31 -1.06 0.22
CA TRP A 41 6.33 -0.08 0.66
C TRP A 41 5.17 -0.79 1.33
N HIS A 42 4.80 -0.34 2.51
CA HIS A 42 3.79 -0.97 3.36
C HIS A 42 2.61 -0.03 3.61
N PHE A 43 1.42 -0.60 3.64
CA PHE A 43 0.18 0.02 4.09
C PHE A 43 -0.60 -0.95 4.96
N ASP A 44 -1.13 -0.45 6.10
CA ASP A 44 -1.98 -1.17 7.04
C ASP A 44 -3.04 -0.17 7.52
N ASP A 45 -4.32 -0.52 7.41
CA ASP A 45 -5.43 0.34 7.80
C ASP A 45 -5.70 0.34 9.31
N GLY A 46 -4.99 -0.51 10.08
CA GLY A 46 -5.18 -0.70 11.51
C GLY A 46 -6.38 -1.58 11.86
N GLY A 47 -7.14 -2.04 10.86
CA GLY A 47 -8.30 -2.92 10.99
C GLY A 47 -8.03 -4.38 10.62
N GLY A 48 -6.81 -4.70 10.19
CA GLY A 48 -6.43 -6.06 9.77
C GLY A 48 -6.21 -6.19 8.27
N ASN A 49 -6.43 -5.12 7.49
CA ASN A 49 -6.17 -5.09 6.06
C ASN A 49 -4.79 -4.48 5.80
N TRP A 50 -4.01 -5.11 4.95
CA TRP A 50 -2.68 -4.63 4.64
C TRP A 50 -2.29 -4.89 3.18
N ALA A 51 -1.35 -4.10 2.67
CA ALA A 51 -0.73 -4.29 1.37
C ALA A 51 0.75 -3.92 1.41
N ASP A 52 1.57 -4.74 0.76
CA ASP A 52 2.97 -4.49 0.51
C ASP A 52 3.24 -4.41 -0.99
N LEU A 53 3.98 -3.41 -1.42
CA LEU A 53 4.60 -3.40 -2.73
C LEU A 53 6.10 -3.60 -2.57
N VAL A 54 6.63 -4.69 -3.15
CA VAL A 54 8.04 -5.06 -3.04
C VAL A 54 8.71 -4.94 -4.41
N HIS A 55 9.66 -4.02 -4.53
CA HIS A 55 10.49 -3.89 -5.74
C HIS A 55 11.53 -5.01 -5.77
N VAL A 56 11.56 -5.79 -6.85
CA VAL A 56 12.44 -6.96 -6.99
C VAL A 56 13.55 -6.77 -8.04
N GLY A 57 13.80 -5.51 -8.42
CA GLY A 57 14.81 -5.16 -9.42
C GLY A 57 14.31 -5.20 -10.86
N ASP A 58 15.10 -4.69 -11.78
CA ASP A 58 14.82 -4.64 -13.23
C ASP A 58 13.43 -4.05 -13.60
N GLY A 59 12.97 -3.05 -12.84
CA GLY A 59 11.66 -2.43 -13.03
C GLY A 59 10.46 -3.31 -12.63
N ARG A 60 10.71 -4.46 -12.00
CA ARG A 60 9.68 -5.41 -11.55
C ARG A 60 9.28 -5.16 -10.11
N ALA A 61 8.03 -5.50 -9.78
CA ALA A 61 7.51 -5.42 -8.42
C ALA A 61 6.46 -6.51 -8.15
N VAL A 62 6.27 -6.82 -6.87
CA VAL A 62 5.16 -7.68 -6.40
C VAL A 62 4.33 -6.87 -5.42
N LEU A 63 3.03 -6.75 -5.71
CA LEU A 63 2.02 -6.21 -4.81
C LEU A 63 1.30 -7.38 -4.17
N LEU A 64 1.30 -7.44 -2.86
CA LEU A 64 0.71 -8.54 -2.09
C LEU A 64 0.04 -8.00 -0.83
N GLY A 65 -0.88 -8.76 -0.27
CA GLY A 65 -1.58 -8.32 0.93
C GLY A 65 -2.77 -9.18 1.27
N HIS A 66 -3.65 -8.62 2.09
CA HIS A 66 -4.79 -9.31 2.65
C HIS A 66 -5.88 -8.31 3.06
N ASP A 67 -7.12 -8.70 2.83
CA ASP A 67 -8.30 -8.11 3.46
C ASP A 67 -8.96 -9.17 4.35
N HIS A 68 -9.14 -8.88 5.64
CA HIS A 68 -9.57 -9.88 6.61
C HIS A 68 -11.06 -10.23 6.52
N GLU A 69 -11.88 -9.42 5.80
CA GLU A 69 -13.31 -9.65 5.64
C GLU A 69 -13.66 -10.20 4.26
N TYR A 70 -12.92 -9.81 3.22
CA TYR A 70 -13.30 -10.05 1.82
C TYR A 70 -12.34 -10.95 1.04
N SER A 71 -11.18 -11.36 1.61
CA SER A 71 -10.33 -12.33 0.94
C SER A 71 -10.88 -13.75 1.13
N ASP A 72 -11.36 -14.35 0.04
CA ASP A 72 -11.81 -15.76 -0.01
C ASP A 72 -10.69 -16.71 -0.47
N THR A 73 -9.47 -16.20 -0.65
CA THR A 73 -8.28 -16.93 -1.08
C THR A 73 -7.43 -17.31 0.13
N TYR A 74 -6.98 -18.55 0.19
CA TYR A 74 -6.20 -19.07 1.30
C TYR A 74 -4.89 -19.67 0.78
N TYR A 75 -3.78 -18.96 0.95
CA TYR A 75 -2.48 -19.39 0.47
C TYR A 75 -1.67 -20.07 1.58
N ALA A 76 -1.02 -21.18 1.26
CA ALA A 76 -0.10 -21.93 2.10
C ALA A 76 -0.69 -22.24 3.50
N GLU A 77 -0.04 -21.83 4.59
CA GLU A 77 -0.46 -22.16 5.96
C GLU A 77 -1.85 -21.62 6.34
N ALA A 78 -2.31 -20.54 5.72
CA ALA A 78 -3.66 -20.02 5.93
C ALA A 78 -4.74 -21.04 5.56
N ALA A 79 -4.57 -21.75 4.45
CA ALA A 79 -5.50 -22.82 4.04
C ALA A 79 -5.64 -23.91 5.10
N ALA A 80 -4.51 -24.38 5.64
CA ALA A 80 -4.51 -25.37 6.70
C ALA A 80 -5.09 -24.86 8.01
N TYR A 81 -4.82 -23.59 8.37
CA TYR A 81 -5.31 -22.98 9.61
C TYR A 81 -6.83 -22.81 9.61
N PHE A 82 -7.41 -22.35 8.49
CA PHE A 82 -8.85 -22.12 8.36
C PHE A 82 -9.62 -23.38 7.93
N GLY A 83 -8.91 -24.45 7.48
CA GLY A 83 -9.55 -25.67 6.97
C GLY A 83 -10.17 -25.49 5.59
N GLU A 84 -9.69 -24.54 4.83
CA GLU A 84 -10.16 -24.16 3.48
C GLU A 84 -9.27 -24.73 2.38
N PRO A 85 -9.78 -24.89 1.15
CA PRO A 85 -8.94 -25.28 0.01
C PRO A 85 -7.83 -24.26 -0.25
N GLU A 86 -6.62 -24.74 -0.51
CA GLU A 86 -5.49 -23.86 -0.84
C GLU A 86 -5.70 -23.19 -2.21
N THR A 87 -5.50 -21.86 -2.24
CA THR A 87 -5.41 -21.07 -3.46
C THR A 87 -3.94 -20.84 -3.79
N ASP A 88 -3.43 -21.44 -4.86
CA ASP A 88 -2.05 -21.23 -5.29
C ASP A 88 -1.89 -19.86 -5.96
N LEU A 89 -1.56 -18.83 -5.16
CA LEU A 89 -1.31 -17.47 -5.63
C LEU A 89 -0.08 -17.35 -6.53
N LEU A 90 0.73 -18.42 -6.65
CA LEU A 90 1.92 -18.45 -7.49
C LEU A 90 1.74 -19.34 -8.73
N ALA A 91 0.54 -19.86 -8.98
CA ALA A 91 0.26 -20.74 -10.12
C ALA A 91 0.60 -20.07 -11.46
N GLY A 92 1.61 -20.60 -12.17
CA GLY A 92 2.09 -20.05 -13.44
C GLY A 92 2.93 -18.78 -13.31
N ALA A 93 3.20 -18.32 -12.10
CA ALA A 93 4.02 -17.12 -11.84
C ALA A 93 5.51 -17.38 -12.13
N PRO A 94 6.26 -16.35 -12.57
CA PRO A 94 7.71 -16.42 -12.65
C PRO A 94 8.33 -16.57 -11.24
N GLU A 95 9.51 -17.19 -11.18
CA GLU A 95 10.20 -17.48 -9.90
C GLU A 95 10.43 -16.26 -9.01
N TRP A 96 10.57 -15.07 -9.58
CA TRP A 96 10.84 -13.84 -8.83
C TRP A 96 9.63 -13.35 -7.99
N TRP A 97 8.41 -13.89 -8.17
CA TRP A 97 7.27 -13.59 -7.29
C TRP A 97 7.39 -14.31 -5.94
N ALA A 98 7.93 -15.51 -5.96
CA ALA A 98 7.89 -16.40 -4.80
C ALA A 98 8.61 -15.86 -3.55
N PRO A 99 9.80 -15.21 -3.64
CA PRO A 99 10.49 -14.74 -2.43
C PRO A 99 9.68 -13.76 -1.59
N PRO A 100 9.12 -12.64 -2.13
CA PRO A 100 8.33 -11.71 -1.30
C PRO A 100 7.02 -12.33 -0.81
N VAL A 101 6.33 -13.14 -1.62
CA VAL A 101 5.06 -13.77 -1.22
C VAL A 101 5.30 -14.76 -0.08
N ARG A 102 6.31 -15.63 -0.17
CA ARG A 102 6.63 -16.61 0.89
C ARG A 102 7.15 -15.94 2.15
N ALA A 103 7.90 -14.83 2.03
CA ALA A 103 8.36 -14.08 3.19
C ALA A 103 7.23 -13.43 3.98
N ALA A 104 6.13 -13.05 3.30
CA ALA A 104 4.97 -12.44 3.92
C ALA A 104 3.96 -13.48 4.47
N ALA A 105 3.89 -14.68 3.88
CA ALA A 105 3.02 -15.75 4.34
C ALA A 105 3.63 -16.44 5.57
N THR A 106 3.23 -15.99 6.75
CA THR A 106 3.64 -16.57 8.06
C THR A 106 2.41 -17.05 8.82
N PRO A 107 2.56 -17.83 9.91
CA PRO A 107 1.43 -18.24 10.73
C PRO A 107 0.60 -17.07 11.29
N GLU A 108 1.21 -15.89 11.43
CA GLU A 108 0.57 -14.69 11.95
C GLU A 108 0.10 -13.73 10.83
N SER A 109 0.45 -14.03 9.57
CA SER A 109 0.18 -13.15 8.44
C SER A 109 -0.36 -13.93 7.26
N TRP A 110 -1.62 -13.71 6.95
CA TRP A 110 -2.29 -14.31 5.81
C TRP A 110 -2.11 -13.44 4.56
N VAL A 111 -1.70 -14.09 3.44
CA VAL A 111 -1.65 -13.45 2.11
C VAL A 111 -2.87 -13.88 1.31
N GLY A 112 -3.75 -12.92 0.99
CA GLY A 112 -4.96 -13.13 0.20
C GLY A 112 -4.75 -12.86 -1.29
N PHE A 113 -3.86 -11.93 -1.68
CA PHE A 113 -3.56 -11.63 -3.07
C PHE A 113 -2.07 -11.47 -3.33
N ALA A 114 -1.65 -11.77 -4.56
CA ALA A 114 -0.31 -11.52 -5.04
C ALA A 114 -0.34 -11.19 -6.54
N TYR A 115 0.11 -9.98 -6.90
CA TYR A 115 0.18 -9.48 -8.26
C TYR A 115 1.62 -9.10 -8.61
N GLY A 116 2.11 -9.53 -9.78
CA GLY A 116 3.43 -9.19 -10.24
C GLY A 116 3.41 -8.20 -11.39
N PHE A 117 4.21 -7.16 -11.30
CA PHE A 117 4.48 -6.21 -12.37
C PHE A 117 5.77 -6.59 -13.10
N ASP A 118 5.71 -6.85 -14.40
CA ASP A 118 6.85 -7.34 -15.19
C ASP A 118 7.69 -6.21 -15.83
N GLY A 119 7.39 -4.97 -15.48
CA GLY A 119 7.97 -3.76 -16.09
C GLY A 119 7.02 -3.07 -17.08
N ALA A 120 5.92 -3.72 -17.46
CA ALA A 120 4.94 -3.19 -18.41
C ALA A 120 3.49 -3.40 -17.95
N GLN A 121 3.18 -4.56 -17.37
CA GLN A 121 1.83 -5.01 -17.05
C GLN A 121 1.81 -5.73 -15.72
N TRP A 122 0.68 -5.59 -14.98
CA TRP A 122 0.38 -6.38 -13.80
C TRP A 122 -0.31 -7.69 -14.17
N TRP A 123 0.02 -8.75 -13.45
CA TRP A 123 -0.49 -10.09 -13.64
C TRP A 123 -0.84 -10.74 -12.30
N ARG A 124 -1.81 -11.66 -12.29
CA ARG A 124 -2.10 -12.55 -11.16
C ARG A 124 -2.23 -14.01 -11.60
N ALA A 125 -2.15 -14.90 -10.65
CA ALA A 125 -2.50 -16.29 -10.86
C ALA A 125 -3.99 -16.45 -11.25
N PRO A 126 -4.37 -17.47 -12.02
CA PRO A 126 -5.75 -17.72 -12.40
C PRO A 126 -6.53 -18.36 -11.25
N TYR A 127 -7.43 -17.60 -10.63
CA TYR A 127 -8.44 -18.04 -9.66
C TYR A 127 -9.70 -17.20 -9.84
N GLU A 128 -10.87 -17.73 -9.43
CA GLU A 128 -12.17 -17.07 -9.58
C GLU A 128 -12.70 -16.53 -8.23
N LEU A 129 -11.97 -16.71 -7.14
CA LEU A 129 -12.31 -16.24 -5.82
C LEU A 129 -12.06 -14.73 -5.69
N ASP A 130 -12.80 -14.08 -4.80
CA ASP A 130 -12.47 -12.72 -4.37
C ASP A 130 -11.20 -12.76 -3.52
N ASP A 131 -10.21 -12.00 -3.90
CA ASP A 131 -8.93 -11.93 -3.18
C ASP A 131 -8.84 -10.76 -2.21
N GLY A 132 -9.90 -9.98 -2.09
CA GLY A 132 -10.03 -8.87 -1.15
C GLY A 132 -9.27 -7.60 -1.55
N PHE A 133 -8.47 -7.60 -2.63
CA PHE A 133 -7.65 -6.43 -3.00
C PHE A 133 -8.45 -5.15 -3.16
N ALA A 134 -9.64 -5.23 -3.77
CA ALA A 134 -10.50 -4.06 -3.98
C ALA A 134 -10.92 -3.37 -2.67
N SER A 135 -10.99 -4.15 -1.58
CA SER A 135 -11.46 -3.73 -0.26
C SER A 135 -10.36 -3.25 0.69
N VAL A 136 -9.08 -3.61 0.43
CA VAL A 136 -7.93 -3.18 1.27
C VAL A 136 -7.85 -1.67 1.48
N GLY A 137 -8.44 -0.88 0.58
CA GLY A 137 -8.47 0.57 0.74
C GLY A 137 -7.13 1.26 0.45
N LEU A 138 -6.23 0.66 -0.33
CA LEU A 138 -4.90 1.20 -0.61
C LEU A 138 -4.96 2.65 -1.13
N PRO A 139 -4.42 3.64 -0.40
CA PRO A 139 -4.54 5.07 -0.74
C PRO A 139 -3.86 5.45 -2.04
N ALA A 140 -2.90 4.65 -2.48
CA ALA A 140 -2.08 4.96 -3.65
C ALA A 140 -2.78 4.70 -5.00
N LEU A 141 -3.90 3.97 -5.04
CA LEU A 141 -4.51 3.50 -6.29
C LEU A 141 -5.04 4.64 -7.17
N ASP A 142 -5.75 5.60 -6.58
CA ASP A 142 -6.33 6.72 -7.30
C ASP A 142 -6.42 7.98 -6.44
N ASP A 143 -6.68 9.12 -7.08
CA ASP A 143 -6.69 10.42 -6.41
C ASP A 143 -7.89 10.59 -5.47
N ALA A 144 -9.06 10.02 -5.79
CA ALA A 144 -10.25 10.15 -4.97
C ALA A 144 -10.05 9.40 -3.64
N ARG A 145 -9.63 8.13 -3.71
CA ARG A 145 -9.34 7.31 -2.54
C ARG A 145 -8.26 7.92 -1.67
N TYR A 146 -7.18 8.43 -2.29
CA TYR A 146 -6.12 9.11 -1.56
C TYR A 146 -6.66 10.32 -0.79
N ARG A 147 -7.45 11.20 -1.44
CA ARG A 147 -8.01 12.39 -0.78
C ARG A 147 -8.96 12.04 0.35
N ASP A 148 -9.84 11.05 0.15
CA ASP A 148 -10.80 10.62 1.17
C ASP A 148 -10.09 10.09 2.42
N LEU A 149 -9.10 9.21 2.25
CA LEU A 149 -8.32 8.68 3.35
C LEU A 149 -7.47 9.77 4.02
N ALA A 150 -6.77 10.62 3.25
CA ALA A 150 -5.97 11.71 3.80
C ALA A 150 -6.84 12.70 4.58
N ALA A 151 -8.05 13.01 4.10
CA ALA A 151 -9.00 13.87 4.81
C ALA A 151 -9.44 13.21 6.13
N ALA A 152 -9.84 11.93 6.11
CA ALA A 152 -10.25 11.20 7.31
C ALA A 152 -9.11 11.11 8.34
N PHE A 153 -7.88 10.85 7.88
CA PHE A 153 -6.70 10.76 8.75
C PHE A 153 -6.23 12.10 9.32
N THR A 154 -6.69 13.20 8.78
CA THR A 154 -6.35 14.56 9.24
C THR A 154 -7.52 15.31 9.90
N ASP A 155 -8.70 14.70 9.99
CA ASP A 155 -9.91 15.37 10.48
C ASP A 155 -9.77 15.86 11.93
N ASP A 156 -9.10 15.10 12.78
CA ASP A 156 -8.84 15.41 14.18
C ASP A 156 -7.49 16.12 14.43
N ALA A 157 -6.84 16.65 13.37
CA ALA A 157 -5.57 17.37 13.55
C ALA A 157 -5.76 18.63 14.41
N PRO A 158 -5.07 18.75 15.57
CA PRO A 158 -5.27 19.86 16.49
C PRO A 158 -4.67 21.16 15.93
N ASP A 159 -5.24 22.29 16.36
CA ASP A 159 -4.76 23.64 16.04
C ASP A 159 -4.65 23.96 14.54
N ARG A 160 -5.33 23.19 13.70
CA ARG A 160 -5.39 23.44 12.27
C ARG A 160 -6.26 24.66 11.99
N VAL A 161 -5.71 25.62 11.25
CA VAL A 161 -6.39 26.90 10.97
C VAL A 161 -7.58 26.73 10.02
N ALA A 162 -7.48 25.79 9.07
CA ALA A 162 -8.53 25.50 8.10
C ALA A 162 -8.53 24.02 7.73
N VAL A 163 -9.69 23.48 7.33
CA VAL A 163 -9.78 22.15 6.75
C VAL A 163 -9.06 22.16 5.39
N PRO A 164 -8.11 21.24 5.13
CA PRO A 164 -7.43 21.16 3.85
C PRO A 164 -8.43 20.91 2.71
N ASP A 165 -8.27 21.60 1.61
CA ASP A 165 -9.00 21.33 0.37
C ASP A 165 -8.31 20.24 -0.46
N ALA A 166 -8.99 19.79 -1.51
CA ALA A 166 -8.44 18.79 -2.41
C ALA A 166 -7.08 19.19 -3.01
N ALA A 167 -6.89 20.50 -3.28
CA ALA A 167 -5.64 20.98 -3.87
C ALA A 167 -4.45 20.87 -2.90
N ALA A 168 -4.68 20.97 -1.60
CA ALA A 168 -3.65 20.78 -0.58
C ALA A 168 -3.16 19.31 -0.56
N PHE A 169 -4.08 18.35 -0.63
CA PHE A 169 -3.75 16.93 -0.73
C PHE A 169 -3.06 16.60 -2.05
N ASP A 170 -3.55 17.14 -3.17
CA ASP A 170 -2.92 16.95 -4.49
C ASP A 170 -1.49 17.47 -4.53
N ALA A 171 -1.23 18.60 -3.88
CA ALA A 171 0.12 19.14 -3.77
C ALA A 171 1.07 18.22 -2.98
N LEU A 172 0.58 17.54 -1.92
CA LEU A 172 1.36 16.51 -1.22
C LEU A 172 1.65 15.32 -2.12
N ALA A 173 0.64 14.78 -2.82
CA ALA A 173 0.80 13.65 -3.73
C ALA A 173 1.76 13.98 -4.88
N ALA A 174 1.67 15.19 -5.45
CA ALA A 174 2.57 15.65 -6.50
C ALA A 174 4.02 15.82 -6.02
N ALA A 175 4.21 16.25 -4.77
CA ALA A 175 5.54 16.32 -4.16
C ALA A 175 6.10 14.91 -3.85
N GLY A 176 5.23 13.96 -3.50
CA GLY A 176 5.60 12.57 -3.24
C GLY A 176 6.76 12.44 -2.25
N PRO A 177 7.88 11.77 -2.63
CA PRO A 177 9.06 11.66 -1.76
C PRO A 177 9.74 12.98 -1.40
N ASP A 178 9.40 14.07 -2.09
CA ASP A 178 9.98 15.40 -1.89
C ASP A 178 9.07 16.32 -1.05
N VAL A 179 8.06 15.76 -0.38
CA VAL A 179 7.21 16.50 0.58
C VAL A 179 8.09 17.23 1.58
N SER A 180 7.93 18.57 1.64
CA SER A 180 8.60 19.40 2.64
C SER A 180 7.77 19.51 3.92
N PRO A 181 8.41 19.75 5.09
CA PRO A 181 7.68 20.00 6.33
C PRO A 181 6.68 21.14 6.22
N ASP A 182 7.02 22.22 5.51
CA ASP A 182 6.12 23.38 5.34
C ASP A 182 4.89 23.04 4.50
N LEU A 183 5.07 22.23 3.44
CA LEU A 183 3.94 21.75 2.64
C LEU A 183 3.04 20.84 3.50
N LEU A 184 3.63 19.94 4.28
CA LEU A 184 2.89 19.03 5.15
C LEU A 184 2.12 19.76 6.24
N ARG A 185 2.71 20.81 6.88
CA ARG A 185 2.02 21.64 7.91
C ARG A 185 0.74 22.28 7.41
N ARG A 186 0.60 22.58 6.12
CA ARG A 186 -0.64 23.13 5.54
C ARG A 186 -1.80 22.13 5.64
N VAL A 187 -1.49 20.85 5.70
CA VAL A 187 -2.48 19.76 5.78
C VAL A 187 -2.68 19.29 7.21
N VAL A 188 -1.59 19.03 7.94
CA VAL A 188 -1.67 18.43 9.28
C VAL A 188 -1.65 19.44 10.43
N GLY A 189 -1.49 20.74 10.12
CA GLY A 189 -1.39 21.78 11.13
C GLY A 189 -0.01 21.86 11.82
N PRO A 190 0.13 22.78 12.80
CA PRO A 190 1.43 23.06 13.42
C PRO A 190 1.82 22.07 14.52
N THR A 191 0.88 21.31 15.06
CA THR A 191 1.09 20.46 16.25
C THR A 191 1.70 19.11 15.92
N TRP A 192 1.37 18.54 14.77
CA TRP A 192 1.91 17.24 14.36
C TRP A 192 3.37 17.37 13.86
N ASP A 193 4.13 16.30 13.99
CA ASP A 193 5.55 16.27 13.62
C ASP A 193 5.76 16.21 12.09
N ALA A 194 5.70 17.39 11.46
CA ALA A 194 5.89 17.49 10.01
C ALA A 194 7.32 17.13 9.57
N GLU A 195 8.33 17.19 10.44
CA GLU A 195 9.70 16.77 10.13
C GLU A 195 9.78 15.23 10.03
N ALA A 196 9.17 14.52 10.99
CA ALA A 196 9.04 13.06 10.92
C ALA A 196 8.26 12.63 9.67
N GLY A 197 7.18 13.35 9.34
CA GLY A 197 6.40 13.08 8.13
C GLY A 197 7.22 13.23 6.85
N ALA A 198 7.91 14.35 6.69
CA ALA A 198 8.79 14.57 5.53
C ALA A 198 9.94 13.55 5.46
N ALA A 199 10.45 13.11 6.60
CA ALA A 199 11.47 12.06 6.64
C ALA A 199 10.92 10.70 6.19
N ALA A 200 9.67 10.36 6.54
CA ALA A 200 9.00 9.14 6.09
C ALA A 200 8.77 9.14 4.57
N ALA A 201 8.28 10.26 4.00
CA ALA A 201 8.11 10.37 2.55
C ALA A 201 9.41 10.12 1.78
N ARG A 202 10.54 10.65 2.23
CA ARG A 202 11.85 10.49 1.58
C ARG A 202 12.29 9.04 1.43
N ARG A 203 11.79 8.11 2.24
CA ARG A 203 12.12 6.68 2.15
C ARG A 203 11.55 6.00 0.90
N PHE A 204 10.58 6.64 0.22
CA PHE A 204 10.01 6.15 -1.04
C PHE A 204 10.85 6.49 -2.28
N ARG A 205 12.02 7.08 -2.11
CA ARG A 205 13.02 7.24 -3.18
C ARG A 205 13.70 5.90 -3.42
N ILE A 206 13.50 5.34 -4.58
CA ILE A 206 14.13 4.11 -5.07
C ILE A 206 15.03 4.47 -6.23
#